data_b46dddb8fb60afa84ad543dae0f17407
#
_entry.id   b46dddb8fb60afa84ad543dae0f17407
#
_cell.length_a   1.000
_cell.length_b   1.000
_cell.length_c   1.000
_cell.angle_alpha   90.00
_cell.angle_beta   90.00
_cell.angle_gamma   90.00
#
_symmetry.space_group_name_H-M   'P 1'
#
loop_
_entity.id
_entity.type
_entity.pdbx_description
1 polymer ?
#
loop_
_entity_poly.entity_id
_entity_poly.type
_entity_poly.pdbx_seq_one_letter_code
_entity_poly.pdbx_strand_id
1 'polypeptide(L)'
;LYLTTATVNASTTAYSASNEVSGTGYTAGGVTITGSPAWNAPTATNTSTTAGTAFTTPTASITYTTVTLATAFDAVLIYNSTQNNTAVSVHTFGSQTITAGTFTLTMPANTTAAALLRIATT
;
A
#
# COMPACT_ATOMS: atom_id res chain seq x y z
N LEU A 1 2.65 -0.79 -7.79
CA LEU A 1 3.33 0.53 -7.92
C LEU A 1 2.87 1.22 -9.19
N TYR A 2 2.82 2.56 -9.17
CA TYR A 2 2.34 3.37 -10.30
C TYR A 2 3.35 4.44 -10.71
N LEU A 3 3.42 4.66 -12.04
CA LEU A 3 4.28 5.67 -12.65
C LEU A 3 3.87 7.08 -12.22
N THR A 4 4.80 8.02 -12.24
CA THR A 4 4.53 9.46 -11.99
C THR A 4 3.51 10.08 -12.95
N THR A 5 3.26 9.43 -14.08
CA THR A 5 2.23 9.83 -15.06
C THR A 5 0.84 9.26 -14.76
N ALA A 6 0.72 8.37 -13.78
CA ALA A 6 -0.56 7.77 -13.39
C ALA A 6 -1.41 8.78 -12.60
N THR A 7 -2.72 8.76 -12.84
CA THR A 7 -3.68 9.50 -12.02
C THR A 7 -4.26 8.55 -10.97
N VAL A 8 -3.50 8.24 -9.93
CA VAL A 8 -3.97 7.48 -8.76
C VAL A 8 -4.09 8.43 -7.58
N ASN A 9 -5.30 8.52 -7.01
CA ASN A 9 -5.65 9.48 -5.96
C ASN A 9 -6.88 9.01 -5.17
N ALA A 10 -7.47 9.87 -4.36
CA ALA A 10 -8.64 9.57 -3.55
C ALA A 10 -9.90 9.17 -4.36
N SER A 11 -9.93 9.45 -5.66
CA SER A 11 -11.02 9.04 -6.55
C SER A 11 -10.77 7.69 -7.24
N THR A 12 -9.64 7.05 -6.99
CA THR A 12 -9.32 5.73 -7.55
C THR A 12 -10.20 4.67 -6.89
N THR A 13 -11.04 3.99 -7.67
CA THR A 13 -12.02 3.02 -7.17
C THR A 13 -11.57 1.57 -7.30
N ALA A 14 -10.63 1.28 -8.20
CA ALA A 14 -10.14 -0.08 -8.43
C ALA A 14 -8.72 -0.09 -8.98
N TYR A 15 -8.06 -1.24 -8.88
CA TYR A 15 -6.80 -1.48 -9.57
C TYR A 15 -7.00 -1.47 -11.09
N SER A 16 -6.05 -0.85 -11.77
CA SER A 16 -5.89 -0.89 -13.22
C SER A 16 -4.42 -1.11 -13.56
N ALA A 17 -4.15 -1.91 -14.57
CA ALA A 17 -2.79 -2.09 -15.09
C ALA A 17 -2.29 -0.88 -15.90
N SER A 18 -3.17 0.08 -16.21
CA SER A 18 -2.79 1.31 -16.93
C SER A 18 -1.85 2.16 -16.07
N ASN A 19 -0.67 2.49 -16.61
CA ASN A 19 0.40 3.22 -15.93
C ASN A 19 0.92 2.52 -14.66
N GLU A 20 0.71 1.20 -14.52
CA GLU A 20 1.44 0.43 -13.54
C GLU A 20 2.92 0.34 -13.94
N VAL A 21 3.78 0.27 -12.93
CA VAL A 21 5.21 0.05 -13.11
C VAL A 21 5.44 -1.28 -13.85
N SER A 22 6.42 -1.30 -14.74
CA SER A 22 6.93 -2.52 -15.36
C SER A 22 8.46 -2.54 -15.35
N GLY A 23 9.04 -3.73 -15.28
CA GLY A 23 10.49 -3.90 -15.27
C GLY A 23 10.92 -5.26 -14.74
N THR A 24 12.23 -5.54 -14.87
CA THR A 24 12.79 -6.79 -14.38
C THR A 24 12.60 -6.92 -12.88
N GLY A 25 12.15 -8.09 -12.42
CA GLY A 25 11.95 -8.39 -11.00
C GLY A 25 10.67 -7.81 -10.38
N TYR A 26 9.84 -7.11 -11.17
CA TYR A 26 8.51 -6.66 -10.75
C TYR A 26 7.43 -7.52 -11.40
N THR A 27 6.45 -7.92 -10.61
CA THR A 27 5.27 -8.66 -11.09
C THR A 27 4.07 -7.71 -11.16
N ALA A 28 3.43 -7.63 -12.31
CA ALA A 28 2.21 -6.84 -12.49
C ALA A 28 1.13 -7.29 -11.51
N GLY A 29 0.37 -6.33 -10.99
CA GLY A 29 -0.55 -6.56 -9.87
C GLY A 29 0.12 -6.44 -8.50
N GLY A 30 1.45 -6.40 -8.43
CA GLY A 30 2.22 -6.20 -7.21
C GLY A 30 2.35 -7.45 -6.33
N VAL A 31 2.42 -7.26 -5.02
CA VAL A 31 2.62 -8.31 -4.02
C VAL A 31 1.35 -8.53 -3.23
N THR A 32 0.95 -9.78 -3.07
CA THR A 32 -0.21 -10.15 -2.26
C THR A 32 0.14 -10.10 -0.77
N ILE A 33 -0.62 -9.32 -0.01
CA ILE A 33 -0.56 -9.28 1.45
C ILE A 33 -1.72 -10.11 1.98
N THR A 34 -1.48 -11.38 2.32
CA THR A 34 -2.52 -12.33 2.72
C THR A 34 -2.34 -12.82 4.15
N GLY A 35 -3.47 -13.08 4.80
CA GLY A 35 -3.54 -13.88 6.03
C GLY A 35 -2.92 -13.23 7.26
N SER A 36 -3.01 -13.96 8.38
CA SER A 36 -2.25 -13.70 9.61
C SER A 36 -0.97 -14.56 9.55
N PRO A 37 0.26 -14.02 9.69
CA PRO A 37 0.57 -12.69 10.26
C PRO A 37 0.87 -11.58 9.24
N ALA A 38 0.40 -11.62 7.99
CA ALA A 38 0.71 -10.58 6.99
C ALA A 38 0.16 -9.19 7.37
N TRP A 39 -0.92 -9.15 8.14
CA TRP A 39 -1.43 -7.94 8.79
C TRP A 39 -1.45 -8.11 10.30
N ASN A 40 -1.18 -7.04 11.05
CA ASN A 40 -1.47 -7.03 12.47
C ASN A 40 -2.97 -7.22 12.69
N ALA A 41 -3.36 -7.91 13.75
CA ALA A 41 -4.76 -7.99 14.13
C ALA A 41 -5.32 -6.57 14.29
N PRO A 42 -6.49 -6.27 13.72
CA PRO A 42 -7.12 -4.97 13.89
C PRO A 42 -7.30 -4.65 15.37
N THR A 43 -6.88 -3.46 15.77
CA THR A 43 -6.97 -2.99 17.15
C THR A 43 -7.92 -1.80 17.21
N ALA A 44 -8.78 -1.77 18.23
CA ALA A 44 -9.67 -0.64 18.50
C ALA A 44 -9.41 -0.08 19.89
N THR A 45 -9.35 1.23 19.99
CA THR A 45 -9.17 1.94 21.28
C THR A 45 -10.44 2.55 21.82
N ASN A 46 -11.53 2.43 21.06
CA ASN A 46 -12.84 2.97 21.42
C ASN A 46 -13.71 1.94 22.14
N THR A 47 -14.64 2.44 22.95
CA THR A 47 -15.76 1.69 23.48
C THR A 47 -17.07 2.22 22.88
N SER A 48 -18.22 1.63 23.21
CA SER A 48 -19.53 2.08 22.72
C SER A 48 -19.86 3.54 23.07
N THR A 49 -19.17 4.13 24.04
CA THR A 49 -19.41 5.50 24.56
C THR A 49 -18.21 6.42 24.45
N THR A 50 -17.07 5.92 23.99
CA THR A 50 -15.82 6.70 23.93
C THR A 50 -15.31 6.71 22.50
N ALA A 51 -15.02 7.88 21.97
CA ALA A 51 -14.36 8.05 20.68
C ALA A 51 -12.99 7.37 20.69
N GLY A 52 -12.56 6.84 19.54
CA GLY A 52 -11.29 6.16 19.43
C GLY A 52 -10.93 5.83 17.99
N THR A 53 -9.92 5.00 17.83
CA THR A 53 -9.39 4.63 16.52
C THR A 53 -9.30 3.12 16.38
N ALA A 54 -9.90 2.57 15.34
CA ALA A 54 -9.61 1.22 14.86
C ALA A 54 -8.48 1.29 13.82
N PHE A 55 -7.47 0.44 13.93
CA PHE A 55 -6.28 0.54 13.08
C PHE A 55 -5.62 -0.80 12.82
N THR A 56 -4.90 -0.89 11.68
CA THR A 56 -4.07 -2.03 11.32
C THR A 56 -2.98 -1.64 10.33
N THR A 57 -1.87 -2.38 10.35
CA THR A 57 -0.73 -2.25 9.43
C THR A 57 -0.22 -3.63 9.07
N PRO A 58 0.29 -3.89 7.85
CA PRO A 58 1.03 -5.11 7.54
C PRO A 58 2.19 -5.33 8.52
N THR A 59 2.45 -6.60 8.86
CA THR A 59 3.47 -6.95 9.86
C THR A 59 4.90 -6.73 9.38
N ALA A 60 5.11 -6.65 8.06
CA ALA A 60 6.42 -6.47 7.45
C ALA A 60 6.37 -5.49 6.28
N SER A 61 7.49 -4.79 6.06
CA SER A 61 7.71 -3.98 4.87
C SER A 61 7.77 -4.86 3.61
N ILE A 62 7.36 -4.31 2.46
CA ILE A 62 7.39 -4.99 1.17
C ILE A 62 8.70 -4.63 0.47
N THR A 63 9.53 -5.63 0.20
CA THR A 63 10.83 -5.46 -0.43
C THR A 63 10.87 -6.14 -1.79
N TYR A 64 11.21 -5.36 -2.81
CA TYR A 64 11.50 -5.82 -4.16
C TYR A 64 13.01 -5.87 -4.32
N THR A 65 13.58 -7.08 -4.42
CA THR A 65 15.03 -7.28 -4.56
C THR A 65 15.42 -7.45 -6.03
N THR A 66 16.61 -6.93 -6.40
CA THR A 66 17.18 -7.08 -7.74
C THR A 66 16.22 -6.62 -8.85
N VAL A 67 15.53 -5.48 -8.61
CA VAL A 67 14.60 -4.92 -9.58
C VAL A 67 15.27 -3.85 -10.44
N THR A 68 14.79 -3.74 -11.68
CA THR A 68 15.10 -2.62 -12.57
C THR A 68 13.78 -1.97 -13.00
N LEU A 69 13.51 -0.79 -12.48
CA LEU A 69 12.33 0.04 -12.70
C LEU A 69 12.81 1.38 -13.26
N ALA A 70 13.08 1.40 -14.56
CA ALA A 70 13.76 2.54 -15.21
C ALA A 70 12.84 3.75 -15.41
N THR A 71 11.54 3.55 -15.45
CA THR A 71 10.56 4.64 -15.55
C THR A 71 10.20 5.13 -14.16
N ALA A 72 10.17 6.44 -13.99
CA ALA A 72 9.90 7.08 -12.70
C ALA A 72 8.51 6.72 -12.16
N PHE A 73 8.43 6.39 -10.86
CA PHE A 73 7.21 6.03 -10.14
C PHE A 73 7.18 6.69 -8.76
N ASP A 74 5.99 6.98 -8.25
CA ASP A 74 5.81 7.75 -7.01
C ASP A 74 4.57 7.37 -6.19
N ALA A 75 3.86 6.30 -6.58
CA ALA A 75 2.63 5.91 -5.88
C ALA A 75 2.51 4.40 -5.71
N VAL A 76 1.80 4.01 -4.65
CA VAL A 76 1.33 2.65 -4.40
C VAL A 76 -0.17 2.64 -4.16
N LEU A 77 -0.87 1.71 -4.79
CA LEU A 77 -2.27 1.37 -4.53
C LEU A 77 -2.33 0.08 -3.72
N ILE A 78 -3.09 0.10 -2.64
CA ILE A 78 -3.53 -1.10 -1.93
C ILE A 78 -4.95 -1.39 -2.39
N TYR A 79 -5.20 -2.61 -2.83
CA TYR A 79 -6.50 -3.02 -3.33
C TYR A 79 -6.88 -4.43 -2.86
N ASN A 80 -8.18 -4.72 -2.87
CA ASN A 80 -8.70 -6.03 -2.48
C ASN A 80 -8.95 -6.87 -3.74
N SER A 81 -8.06 -7.82 -4.02
CA SER A 81 -8.13 -8.69 -5.20
C SER A 81 -9.31 -9.68 -5.17
N THR A 82 -9.88 -9.96 -3.99
CA THR A 82 -11.03 -10.85 -3.87
C THR A 82 -12.38 -10.14 -4.01
N GLN A 83 -12.37 -8.81 -3.99
CA GLN A 83 -13.55 -7.95 -4.11
C GLN A 83 -13.44 -7.09 -5.39
N ASN A 84 -13.38 -7.75 -6.52
CA ASN A 84 -13.34 -7.09 -7.84
C ASN A 84 -12.24 -6.04 -7.97
N ASN A 85 -11.07 -6.28 -7.37
CA ASN A 85 -9.93 -5.37 -7.34
C ASN A 85 -10.24 -3.97 -6.77
N THR A 86 -11.21 -3.86 -5.88
CA THR A 86 -11.62 -2.58 -5.28
C THR A 86 -10.44 -1.92 -4.54
N ALA A 87 -10.22 -0.64 -4.81
CA ALA A 87 -9.19 0.15 -4.15
C ALA A 87 -9.49 0.28 -2.64
N VAL A 88 -8.45 0.17 -1.84
CA VAL A 88 -8.50 0.35 -0.37
C VAL A 88 -7.86 1.67 0.03
N SER A 89 -6.64 1.92 -0.46
CA SER A 89 -5.92 3.17 -0.19
C SER A 89 -4.85 3.44 -1.24
N VAL A 90 -4.55 4.72 -1.42
CA VAL A 90 -3.44 5.20 -2.27
C VAL A 90 -2.47 5.96 -1.37
N HIS A 91 -1.19 5.69 -1.54
CA HIS A 91 -0.12 6.41 -0.86
C HIS A 91 0.90 6.89 -1.89
N THR A 92 1.31 8.15 -1.77
CA THR A 92 2.31 8.76 -2.64
C THR A 92 3.62 9.00 -1.88
N PHE A 93 4.72 8.98 -2.60
CA PHE A 93 6.07 9.21 -2.08
C PHE A 93 6.89 9.98 -3.11
N GLY A 94 8.13 10.34 -2.78
CA GLY A 94 9.01 11.02 -3.75
C GLY A 94 9.34 10.12 -4.93
N SER A 95 9.41 10.70 -6.13
CA SER A 95 9.71 9.99 -7.38
C SER A 95 10.96 9.11 -7.26
N GLN A 96 10.85 7.86 -7.71
CA GLN A 96 11.91 6.84 -7.67
C GLN A 96 12.17 6.27 -9.05
N THR A 97 13.42 5.88 -9.30
CA THR A 97 13.86 4.97 -10.36
C THR A 97 14.88 4.00 -9.76
N ILE A 98 14.85 2.74 -10.17
CA ILE A 98 15.74 1.71 -9.62
C ILE A 98 16.45 1.01 -10.77
N THR A 99 17.77 0.84 -10.65
CA THR A 99 18.58 0.08 -11.61
C THR A 99 19.32 -1.02 -10.87
N ALA A 100 18.97 -2.29 -11.14
CA ALA A 100 19.55 -3.49 -10.54
C ALA A 100 19.67 -3.37 -9.00
N GLY A 101 18.64 -2.81 -8.34
CA GLY A 101 18.67 -2.47 -6.92
C GLY A 101 17.55 -3.08 -6.12
N THR A 102 17.42 -2.61 -4.88
CA THR A 102 16.33 -2.97 -3.96
C THR A 102 15.45 -1.77 -3.72
N PHE A 103 14.14 -1.97 -3.83
CA PHE A 103 13.14 -0.99 -3.41
C PHE A 103 12.32 -1.54 -2.25
N THR A 104 12.18 -0.78 -1.18
CA THR A 104 11.41 -1.18 0.00
C THR A 104 10.30 -0.17 0.29
N LEU A 105 9.07 -0.66 0.34
CA LEU A 105 7.94 0.05 0.92
C LEU A 105 7.95 -0.21 2.42
N THR A 106 8.45 0.74 3.19
CA THR A 106 8.51 0.64 4.64
C THR A 106 7.12 0.86 5.24
N MET A 107 6.65 -0.13 6.00
CA MET A 107 5.35 -0.02 6.65
C MET A 107 5.45 0.90 7.88
N PRO A 108 4.43 1.75 8.12
CA PRO A 108 4.38 2.58 9.31
C PRO A 108 4.14 1.74 10.58
N ALA A 109 4.40 2.33 11.73
CA ALA A 109 4.13 1.68 13.02
C ALA A 109 2.63 1.38 13.17
N ASN A 110 2.29 0.22 13.75
CA ASN A 110 0.90 -0.16 14.03
C ASN A 110 0.38 0.52 15.30
N THR A 111 0.09 1.81 15.21
CA THR A 111 -0.39 2.65 16.31
C THR A 111 -1.59 3.50 15.87
N THR A 112 -2.32 4.07 16.85
CA THR A 112 -3.45 4.98 16.58
C THR A 112 -3.07 6.19 15.72
N ALA A 113 -1.83 6.64 15.79
CA ALA A 113 -1.36 7.83 15.07
C ALA A 113 -0.76 7.51 13.69
N ALA A 114 -0.16 6.33 13.51
CA ALA A 114 0.68 6.03 12.36
C ALA A 114 0.21 4.87 11.47
N ALA A 115 -0.68 3.99 11.96
CA ALA A 115 -1.08 2.81 11.22
C ALA A 115 -1.54 3.09 9.78
N LEU A 116 -1.25 2.16 8.88
CA LEU A 116 -1.52 2.30 7.44
C LEU A 116 -3.01 2.49 7.14
N LEU A 117 -3.87 1.72 7.81
CA LEU A 117 -5.33 1.85 7.72
C LEU A 117 -5.87 2.24 9.09
N ARG A 118 -6.69 3.29 9.13
CA ARG A 118 -7.29 3.82 10.35
C ARG A 118 -8.72 4.29 10.11
N ILE A 119 -9.59 3.99 11.06
CA ILE A 119 -10.93 4.55 11.15
C ILE A 119 -11.03 5.21 12.53
N ALA A 120 -11.11 6.53 12.56
CA ALA A 120 -11.23 7.32 13.78
C ALA A 120 -12.65 7.84 13.92
N THR A 121 -13.17 7.83 15.16
CA THR A 121 -14.41 8.51 15.54
C THR A 121 -14.05 9.71 16.41
N THR A 122 -14.77 10.79 16.23
CA THR A 122 -14.65 12.04 17.01
C THR A 122 -15.84 12.19 17.93
#